data_97c6f6f0f35733b7f8603aca80962fb7
#
_entry.id   97c6f6f0f35733b7f8603aca80962fb7
#
_cell.length_a   1.000
_cell.length_b   1.000
_cell.length_c   1.000
_cell.angle_alpha   90.00
_cell.angle_beta   90.00
_cell.angle_gamma   90.00
#
_symmetry.space_group_name_H-M   'P 1'
#
loop_
_entity.id
_entity.type
_entity.pdbx_description
1 polymer ?
#
loop_
_entity_poly.entity_id
_entity_poly.type
_entity_poly.pdbx_seq_one_letter_code
_entity_poly.pdbx_strand_id
1 'polypeptide(L)'
;MTVTKEFAVKIDTELSSCYDKRWSLTSKLESAEDTKKFYEKHYPNRVEEIEKATTKITGIKVEIAKVNVEIAGLNKIYNQDPWTRAFLVLASNGHVHSSMDCNTCFPTTRYNWLVQYSNDDEKTIVEDAGQDACTICYPSAPAEVLNRPSRIVTADKIAKAQAKAERDAKKAERIAKEKASAPTKSGEFLYFKDGRYTQVIKTERTAVTEWLNNQYWILNSSNPESQESKKQVNEIICQNLAEKYGVSFDQQLKILENKYKKRGNR
;
A
#
# COMPACT_ATOMS: atom_id res chain seq x y z
N MET A 1 -17.97 -36.06 -26.18
CA MET A 1 -16.86 -35.33 -26.85
C MET A 1 -15.89 -34.93 -25.74
N THR A 2 -14.61 -35.21 -25.91
CA THR A 2 -13.62 -34.81 -24.90
C THR A 2 -13.47 -33.26 -25.00
N VAL A 3 -13.67 -32.55 -23.90
CA VAL A 3 -13.50 -31.11 -23.84
C VAL A 3 -12.02 -30.77 -24.10
N THR A 4 -11.76 -29.90 -25.08
CA THR A 4 -10.40 -29.40 -25.32
C THR A 4 -10.09 -28.24 -24.39
N LYS A 5 -8.80 -27.98 -24.13
CA LYS A 5 -8.34 -26.85 -23.29
C LYS A 5 -8.82 -25.50 -23.86
N GLU A 6 -8.70 -25.31 -25.17
CA GLU A 6 -9.11 -24.07 -25.85
C GLU A 6 -10.60 -23.79 -25.67
N PHE A 7 -11.44 -24.85 -25.76
CA PHE A 7 -12.88 -24.72 -25.53
C PHE A 7 -13.18 -24.35 -24.07
N ALA A 8 -12.53 -25.04 -23.11
CA ALA A 8 -12.70 -24.77 -21.69
C ALA A 8 -12.28 -23.33 -21.32
N VAL A 9 -11.11 -22.88 -21.81
CA VAL A 9 -10.61 -21.51 -21.62
C VAL A 9 -11.58 -20.48 -22.19
N LYS A 10 -12.15 -20.71 -23.38
CA LYS A 10 -13.14 -19.82 -23.98
C LYS A 10 -14.39 -19.67 -23.10
N ILE A 11 -14.98 -20.79 -22.69
CA ILE A 11 -16.21 -20.78 -21.86
C ILE A 11 -15.93 -20.13 -20.51
N ASP A 12 -14.81 -20.45 -19.85
CA ASP A 12 -14.48 -19.87 -18.55
C ASP A 12 -14.11 -18.39 -18.65
N THR A 13 -13.55 -17.94 -19.76
CA THR A 13 -13.30 -16.50 -20.00
C THR A 13 -14.62 -15.72 -20.12
N GLU A 14 -15.56 -16.24 -20.88
CA GLU A 14 -16.90 -15.65 -21.01
C GLU A 14 -17.63 -15.65 -19.66
N LEU A 15 -17.55 -16.75 -18.92
CA LEU A 15 -18.17 -16.88 -17.61
C LEU A 15 -17.54 -15.95 -16.57
N SER A 16 -16.22 -15.82 -16.54
CA SER A 16 -15.51 -14.86 -15.68
C SER A 16 -15.94 -13.43 -15.96
N SER A 17 -16.03 -13.04 -17.24
CA SER A 17 -16.52 -11.73 -17.65
C SER A 17 -17.96 -11.47 -17.19
N CYS A 18 -18.84 -12.48 -17.26
CA CYS A 18 -20.20 -12.37 -16.76
C CYS A 18 -20.25 -12.18 -15.24
N TYR A 19 -19.41 -12.87 -14.46
CA TYR A 19 -19.31 -12.70 -13.02
C TYR A 19 -18.80 -11.30 -12.64
N ASP A 20 -17.79 -10.77 -13.34
CA ASP A 20 -17.30 -9.41 -13.13
C ASP A 20 -18.35 -8.34 -13.43
N LYS A 21 -19.09 -8.53 -14.54
CA LYS A 21 -20.22 -7.66 -14.91
C LYS A 21 -21.31 -7.69 -13.83
N ARG A 22 -21.69 -8.88 -13.37
CA ARG A 22 -22.69 -9.07 -12.31
C ARG A 22 -22.24 -8.39 -11.02
N TRP A 23 -20.97 -8.55 -10.62
CA TRP A 23 -20.41 -7.88 -9.45
C TRP A 23 -20.50 -6.36 -9.56
N SER A 24 -20.09 -5.79 -10.70
CA SER A 24 -20.18 -4.35 -10.96
C SER A 24 -21.60 -3.83 -10.87
N LEU A 25 -22.57 -4.58 -11.44
CA LEU A 25 -23.98 -4.23 -11.37
C LEU A 25 -24.55 -4.31 -9.96
N THR A 26 -24.16 -5.33 -9.18
CA THR A 26 -24.58 -5.48 -7.77
C THR A 26 -24.08 -4.31 -6.93
N SER A 27 -22.83 -3.91 -7.07
CA SER A 27 -22.29 -2.73 -6.36
C SER A 27 -23.02 -1.43 -6.75
N LYS A 28 -23.38 -1.27 -8.04
CA LYS A 28 -24.19 -0.13 -8.50
C LYS A 28 -25.61 -0.17 -7.93
N LEU A 29 -26.18 -1.38 -7.79
CA LEU A 29 -27.51 -1.57 -7.19
C LEU A 29 -27.50 -1.16 -5.72
N GLU A 30 -26.55 -1.64 -4.92
CA GLU A 30 -26.40 -1.27 -3.51
C GLU A 30 -26.26 0.24 -3.35
N SER A 31 -25.40 0.89 -4.13
CA SER A 31 -25.25 2.35 -4.11
C SER A 31 -26.52 3.10 -4.48
N ALA A 32 -27.30 2.59 -5.44
CA ALA A 32 -28.57 3.20 -5.83
C ALA A 32 -29.67 3.01 -4.77
N GLU A 33 -29.71 1.83 -4.12
CA GLU A 33 -30.64 1.54 -3.01
C GLU A 33 -30.31 2.40 -1.78
N ASP A 34 -29.03 2.60 -1.45
CA ASP A 34 -28.61 3.50 -0.37
C ASP A 34 -28.95 4.96 -0.69
N THR A 35 -28.78 5.39 -1.94
CA THR A 35 -29.19 6.73 -2.39
C THR A 35 -30.70 6.92 -2.22
N LYS A 36 -31.50 5.94 -2.65
CA LYS A 36 -32.97 5.98 -2.48
C LYS A 36 -33.34 6.09 -1.01
N LYS A 37 -32.80 5.20 -0.12
CA LYS A 37 -33.06 5.22 1.32
C LYS A 37 -32.68 6.55 1.96
N PHE A 38 -31.57 7.16 1.52
CA PHE A 38 -31.13 8.45 2.01
C PHE A 38 -32.15 9.55 1.69
N TYR A 39 -32.66 9.63 0.46
CA TYR A 39 -33.68 10.61 0.07
C TYR A 39 -35.01 10.35 0.80
N GLU A 40 -35.48 9.12 0.85
CA GLU A 40 -36.72 8.76 1.56
C GLU A 40 -36.69 9.16 3.05
N LYS A 41 -35.52 9.00 3.69
CA LYS A 41 -35.35 9.30 5.12
C LYS A 41 -35.18 10.81 5.40
N HIS A 42 -34.38 11.51 4.62
CA HIS A 42 -33.93 12.87 4.94
C HIS A 42 -34.63 13.94 4.10
N TYR A 43 -35.14 13.59 2.93
CA TYR A 43 -35.75 14.52 1.97
C TYR A 43 -36.98 13.92 1.30
N PRO A 44 -38.03 13.49 2.07
CA PRO A 44 -39.21 12.79 1.51
C PRO A 44 -39.97 13.62 0.48
N ASN A 45 -39.85 14.96 0.51
CA ASN A 45 -40.49 15.86 -0.45
C ASN A 45 -39.77 15.91 -1.82
N ARG A 46 -38.59 15.30 -1.94
CA ARG A 46 -37.85 15.21 -3.22
C ARG A 46 -38.29 13.97 -4.01
N VAL A 47 -39.56 13.98 -4.41
CA VAL A 47 -40.19 12.85 -5.10
C VAL A 47 -39.46 12.50 -6.39
N GLU A 48 -39.05 13.50 -7.17
CA GLU A 48 -38.34 13.31 -8.44
C GLU A 48 -37.03 12.54 -8.30
N GLU A 49 -36.22 12.84 -7.27
CA GLU A 49 -34.97 12.15 -6.99
C GLU A 49 -35.20 10.70 -6.54
N ILE A 50 -36.26 10.45 -5.77
CA ILE A 50 -36.66 9.11 -5.34
C ILE A 50 -37.13 8.29 -6.54
N GLU A 51 -37.89 8.87 -7.45
CA GLU A 51 -38.32 8.22 -8.68
C GLU A 51 -37.17 7.91 -9.62
N LYS A 52 -36.24 8.84 -9.81
CA LYS A 52 -34.98 8.62 -10.56
C LYS A 52 -34.18 7.45 -10.00
N ALA A 53 -33.99 7.43 -8.67
CA ALA A 53 -33.31 6.33 -8.01
C ALA A 53 -34.05 5.00 -8.20
N THR A 54 -35.37 4.99 -8.08
CA THR A 54 -36.19 3.80 -8.27
C THR A 54 -36.11 3.27 -9.72
N THR A 55 -36.18 4.16 -10.70
CA THR A 55 -36.01 3.81 -12.12
C THR A 55 -34.66 3.19 -12.40
N LYS A 56 -33.59 3.81 -11.83
CA LYS A 56 -32.22 3.28 -11.92
C LYS A 56 -32.08 1.89 -11.30
N ILE A 57 -32.66 1.66 -10.11
CA ILE A 57 -32.70 0.36 -9.43
C ILE A 57 -33.35 -0.69 -10.30
N THR A 58 -34.51 -0.37 -10.87
CA THR A 58 -35.28 -1.28 -11.76
C THR A 58 -34.45 -1.64 -13.00
N GLY A 59 -33.81 -0.65 -13.64
CA GLY A 59 -32.97 -0.89 -14.81
C GLY A 59 -31.76 -1.80 -14.47
N ILE A 60 -31.10 -1.57 -13.35
CA ILE A 60 -29.98 -2.42 -12.92
C ILE A 60 -30.43 -3.86 -12.62
N LYS A 61 -31.58 -4.05 -11.97
CA LYS A 61 -32.14 -5.38 -11.69
C LYS A 61 -32.42 -6.15 -12.97
N VAL A 62 -32.95 -5.49 -14.02
CA VAL A 62 -33.16 -6.12 -15.34
C VAL A 62 -31.81 -6.54 -15.97
N GLU A 63 -30.78 -5.70 -15.87
CA GLU A 63 -29.44 -6.04 -16.37
C GLU A 63 -28.83 -7.24 -15.63
N ILE A 64 -28.96 -7.29 -14.29
CA ILE A 64 -28.51 -8.43 -13.48
C ILE A 64 -29.23 -9.71 -13.90
N ALA A 65 -30.56 -9.64 -14.16
CA ALA A 65 -31.31 -10.80 -14.59
C ALA A 65 -30.82 -11.33 -15.96
N LYS A 66 -30.51 -10.47 -16.92
CA LYS A 66 -29.92 -10.86 -18.22
C LYS A 66 -28.57 -11.57 -18.03
N VAL A 67 -27.67 -10.99 -17.24
CA VAL A 67 -26.36 -11.60 -16.94
C VAL A 67 -26.51 -12.95 -16.25
N ASN A 68 -27.48 -13.11 -15.35
CA ASN A 68 -27.73 -14.39 -14.70
C ASN A 68 -28.20 -15.48 -15.69
N VAL A 69 -28.95 -15.12 -16.73
CA VAL A 69 -29.33 -16.05 -17.81
C VAL A 69 -28.10 -16.49 -18.60
N GLU A 70 -27.18 -15.56 -18.93
CA GLU A 70 -25.92 -15.87 -19.62
C GLU A 70 -25.08 -16.82 -18.78
N ILE A 71 -24.90 -16.52 -17.48
CA ILE A 71 -24.17 -17.38 -16.51
C ILE A 71 -24.80 -18.79 -16.45
N ALA A 72 -26.13 -18.87 -16.37
CA ALA A 72 -26.81 -20.16 -16.32
C ALA A 72 -26.61 -20.99 -17.62
N GLY A 73 -26.60 -20.32 -18.76
CA GLY A 73 -26.30 -20.98 -20.05
C GLY A 73 -24.89 -21.54 -20.11
N LEU A 74 -23.89 -20.76 -19.73
CA LEU A 74 -22.49 -21.17 -19.70
C LEU A 74 -22.25 -22.29 -18.67
N ASN A 75 -22.84 -22.18 -17.49
CA ASN A 75 -22.74 -23.23 -16.46
C ASN A 75 -23.42 -24.53 -16.90
N LYS A 76 -24.47 -24.50 -17.72
CA LYS A 76 -25.08 -25.69 -18.28
C LYS A 76 -24.10 -26.46 -19.17
N ILE A 77 -23.28 -25.73 -19.95
CA ILE A 77 -22.23 -26.34 -20.78
C ILE A 77 -21.21 -27.03 -19.89
N TYR A 78 -20.69 -26.35 -18.86
CA TYR A 78 -19.75 -26.91 -17.90
C TYR A 78 -20.31 -28.16 -17.19
N ASN A 79 -21.57 -28.11 -16.75
CA ASN A 79 -22.18 -29.22 -16.01
C ASN A 79 -22.42 -30.49 -16.84
N GLN A 80 -22.38 -30.39 -18.17
CA GLN A 80 -22.49 -31.56 -19.05
C GLN A 80 -21.22 -32.37 -19.12
N ASP A 81 -20.05 -31.75 -19.09
CA ASP A 81 -18.73 -32.39 -19.10
C ASP A 81 -17.75 -31.52 -18.30
N PRO A 82 -17.75 -31.59 -16.95
CA PRO A 82 -16.97 -30.73 -16.08
C PRO A 82 -15.44 -30.92 -16.29
N TRP A 83 -14.73 -29.79 -16.33
CA TRP A 83 -13.28 -29.74 -16.40
C TRP A 83 -12.69 -29.06 -15.17
N THR A 84 -11.38 -29.22 -14.98
CA THR A 84 -10.65 -28.57 -13.90
C THR A 84 -10.66 -27.06 -14.04
N ARG A 85 -10.76 -26.36 -12.91
CA ARG A 85 -10.75 -24.90 -12.79
C ARG A 85 -9.82 -24.48 -11.67
N ALA A 86 -9.30 -23.26 -11.75
CA ALA A 86 -8.50 -22.68 -10.69
C ALA A 86 -8.94 -21.25 -10.40
N PHE A 87 -9.04 -20.92 -9.11
CA PHE A 87 -9.51 -19.63 -8.60
C PHE A 87 -8.52 -19.10 -7.57
N LEU A 88 -8.00 -17.89 -7.77
CA LEU A 88 -7.14 -17.23 -6.80
C LEU A 88 -7.97 -16.28 -5.94
N VAL A 89 -7.92 -16.45 -4.63
CA VAL A 89 -8.55 -15.53 -3.69
C VAL A 89 -7.84 -14.17 -3.72
N LEU A 90 -8.61 -13.09 -3.89
CA LEU A 90 -8.12 -11.71 -3.92
C LEU A 90 -7.93 -11.16 -2.50
N ALA A 91 -6.97 -11.71 -1.77
CA ALA A 91 -6.56 -11.26 -0.44
C ALA A 91 -5.03 -11.20 -0.36
N SER A 92 -4.50 -10.62 0.73
CA SER A 92 -3.04 -10.51 0.94
C SER A 92 -2.33 -11.85 0.95
N ASN A 93 -3.00 -12.90 1.48
CA ASN A 93 -2.52 -14.27 1.54
C ASN A 93 -3.50 -15.20 0.79
N GLY A 94 -3.94 -14.76 -0.40
CA GLY A 94 -4.92 -15.50 -1.18
C GLY A 94 -4.35 -16.80 -1.73
N HIS A 95 -5.11 -17.88 -1.52
CA HIS A 95 -4.76 -19.22 -2.02
C HIS A 95 -5.45 -19.51 -3.35
N VAL A 96 -4.90 -20.47 -4.10
CA VAL A 96 -5.48 -21.02 -5.31
C VAL A 96 -6.38 -22.20 -4.93
N HIS A 97 -7.62 -22.16 -5.37
CA HIS A 97 -8.66 -23.16 -5.09
C HIS A 97 -9.15 -23.82 -6.38
N SER A 98 -9.63 -25.05 -6.29
CA SER A 98 -10.30 -25.75 -7.39
C SER A 98 -11.78 -25.40 -7.52
N SER A 99 -12.36 -24.78 -6.48
CA SER A 99 -13.76 -24.34 -6.42
C SER A 99 -13.92 -23.03 -5.65
N MET A 100 -14.91 -22.25 -6.00
CA MET A 100 -15.33 -21.07 -5.23
C MET A 100 -16.09 -21.43 -3.95
N ASP A 101 -16.52 -22.69 -3.80
CA ASP A 101 -17.28 -23.21 -2.65
C ASP A 101 -16.38 -23.93 -1.62
N CYS A 102 -15.08 -23.60 -1.59
CA CYS A 102 -14.17 -24.18 -0.61
C CYS A 102 -14.51 -23.74 0.82
N ASN A 103 -14.53 -24.69 1.77
CA ASN A 103 -14.86 -24.45 3.17
C ASN A 103 -13.93 -23.43 3.89
N THR A 104 -12.77 -23.13 3.32
CA THR A 104 -11.85 -22.10 3.84
C THR A 104 -12.18 -20.68 3.37
N CYS A 105 -13.19 -20.53 2.52
CA CYS A 105 -13.61 -19.26 1.95
C CYS A 105 -14.97 -18.83 2.49
N PHE A 106 -15.17 -17.52 2.59
CA PHE A 106 -16.44 -16.94 2.99
C PHE A 106 -17.33 -16.65 1.77
N PRO A 107 -18.65 -16.54 1.93
CA PRO A 107 -19.56 -16.18 0.83
C PRO A 107 -19.23 -14.84 0.15
N THR A 108 -18.52 -13.96 0.87
CA THR A 108 -18.07 -12.66 0.37
C THR A 108 -16.67 -12.68 -0.23
N THR A 109 -16.02 -13.86 -0.29
CA THR A 109 -14.68 -13.99 -0.85
C THR A 109 -14.68 -13.63 -2.33
N ARG A 110 -13.75 -12.77 -2.71
CA ARG A 110 -13.54 -12.42 -4.12
C ARG A 110 -12.44 -13.26 -4.73
N TYR A 111 -12.67 -13.69 -5.95
CA TYR A 111 -11.75 -14.52 -6.71
C TYR A 111 -11.29 -13.84 -7.98
N ASN A 112 -10.06 -14.11 -8.38
CA ASN A 112 -9.59 -13.98 -9.74
C ASN A 112 -9.64 -15.37 -10.39
N TRP A 113 -10.45 -15.50 -11.45
CA TRP A 113 -10.54 -16.76 -12.18
C TRP A 113 -9.30 -16.95 -13.03
N LEU A 114 -8.57 -18.00 -12.78
CA LEU A 114 -7.33 -18.34 -13.49
C LEU A 114 -7.65 -19.15 -14.74
N VAL A 115 -8.33 -18.52 -15.70
CA VAL A 115 -8.89 -19.17 -16.91
C VAL A 115 -7.83 -19.89 -17.76
N GLN A 116 -6.56 -19.49 -17.69
CA GLN A 116 -5.46 -20.14 -18.38
C GLN A 116 -5.22 -21.59 -17.91
N TYR A 117 -5.71 -21.94 -16.72
CA TYR A 117 -5.63 -23.29 -16.16
C TYR A 117 -6.90 -24.11 -16.38
N SER A 118 -7.89 -23.60 -17.11
CA SER A 118 -9.10 -24.35 -17.42
C SER A 118 -8.75 -25.61 -18.22
N ASN A 119 -9.20 -26.76 -17.70
CA ASN A 119 -8.91 -28.11 -18.23
C ASN A 119 -7.41 -28.53 -18.17
N ASP A 120 -6.60 -27.89 -17.35
CA ASP A 120 -5.27 -28.41 -17.01
C ASP A 120 -5.40 -29.49 -15.94
N ASP A 121 -4.39 -30.35 -15.85
CA ASP A 121 -4.32 -31.32 -14.76
C ASP A 121 -4.02 -30.63 -13.41
N GLU A 122 -4.47 -31.26 -12.32
CA GLU A 122 -4.28 -30.75 -10.97
C GLU A 122 -2.78 -30.55 -10.64
N LYS A 123 -1.92 -31.45 -11.13
CA LYS A 123 -0.48 -31.37 -10.90
C LYS A 123 0.11 -30.09 -11.48
N THR A 124 -0.26 -29.72 -12.69
CA THR A 124 0.19 -28.46 -13.33
C THR A 124 -0.27 -27.24 -12.52
N ILE A 125 -1.52 -27.23 -12.07
CA ILE A 125 -2.06 -26.13 -11.26
C ILE A 125 -1.29 -26.02 -9.94
N VAL A 126 -1.08 -27.13 -9.24
CA VAL A 126 -0.36 -27.19 -7.96
C VAL A 126 1.11 -26.78 -8.11
N GLU A 127 1.79 -27.25 -9.16
CA GLU A 127 3.18 -26.88 -9.46
C GLU A 127 3.36 -25.36 -9.63
N ASP A 128 2.43 -24.71 -10.29
CA ASP A 128 2.48 -23.27 -10.51
C ASP A 128 1.94 -22.46 -9.32
N ALA A 129 0.96 -22.99 -8.59
CA ALA A 129 0.44 -22.37 -7.37
C ALA A 129 1.45 -22.40 -6.22
N GLY A 130 2.27 -23.46 -6.11
CA GLY A 130 3.28 -23.59 -5.07
C GLY A 130 2.69 -23.37 -3.67
N GLN A 131 3.30 -22.50 -2.87
CA GLN A 131 2.84 -22.16 -1.52
C GLN A 131 1.42 -21.57 -1.46
N ASP A 132 0.90 -21.09 -2.59
CA ASP A 132 -0.45 -20.52 -2.66
C ASP A 132 -1.51 -21.61 -2.94
N ALA A 133 -1.15 -22.88 -3.17
CA ALA A 133 -2.12 -23.94 -3.36
C ALA A 133 -2.89 -24.22 -2.06
N CYS A 134 -4.22 -24.25 -2.15
CA CYS A 134 -5.08 -24.60 -1.00
C CYS A 134 -4.98 -26.10 -0.69
N THR A 135 -4.52 -26.47 0.50
CA THR A 135 -4.37 -27.85 0.92
C THR A 135 -5.69 -28.62 1.10
N ILE A 136 -6.80 -27.91 1.22
CA ILE A 136 -8.15 -28.51 1.25
C ILE A 136 -8.63 -28.85 -0.17
N CYS A 137 -8.36 -27.97 -1.15
CA CYS A 137 -8.72 -28.21 -2.55
C CYS A 137 -7.75 -29.21 -3.23
N TYR A 138 -6.50 -29.23 -2.82
CA TYR A 138 -5.41 -30.03 -3.36
C TYR A 138 -4.74 -30.87 -2.27
N PRO A 139 -5.44 -31.84 -1.66
CA PRO A 139 -4.93 -32.60 -0.52
C PRO A 139 -3.76 -33.50 -0.89
N SER A 140 -3.59 -33.81 -2.18
CA SER A 140 -2.49 -34.62 -2.72
C SER A 140 -1.24 -33.84 -3.05
N ALA A 141 -1.25 -32.47 -2.85
CA ALA A 141 -0.14 -31.61 -3.18
C ALA A 141 1.12 -31.97 -2.38
N PRO A 142 2.27 -32.24 -3.05
CA PRO A 142 3.52 -32.56 -2.36
C PRO A 142 4.01 -31.45 -1.47
N ALA A 143 4.48 -31.77 -0.25
CA ALA A 143 5.01 -30.76 0.69
C ALA A 143 6.15 -29.93 0.10
N GLU A 144 6.97 -30.51 -0.76
CA GLU A 144 8.06 -29.84 -1.46
C GLU A 144 7.56 -28.74 -2.40
N VAL A 145 6.39 -28.96 -3.04
CA VAL A 145 5.75 -27.97 -3.91
C VAL A 145 5.17 -26.85 -3.08
N LEU A 146 4.48 -27.18 -1.98
CA LEU A 146 3.86 -26.21 -1.07
C LEU A 146 4.87 -25.30 -0.36
N ASN A 147 6.14 -25.66 -0.35
CA ASN A 147 7.22 -24.82 0.20
C ASN A 147 7.89 -23.93 -0.86
N ARG A 148 7.49 -24.02 -2.12
CA ARG A 148 8.04 -23.20 -3.19
C ARG A 148 7.21 -21.94 -3.42
N PRO A 149 7.83 -20.79 -3.79
CA PRO A 149 7.09 -19.60 -4.18
C PRO A 149 6.14 -19.87 -5.36
N SER A 150 4.97 -19.27 -5.32
CA SER A 150 4.00 -19.34 -6.41
C SER A 150 4.55 -18.70 -7.69
N ARG A 151 4.34 -19.36 -8.83
CA ARG A 151 4.61 -18.83 -10.17
C ARG A 151 3.42 -18.07 -10.74
N ILE A 152 2.26 -18.13 -10.08
CA ILE A 152 1.05 -17.46 -10.54
C ILE A 152 1.21 -15.97 -10.33
N VAL A 153 1.41 -15.25 -11.43
CA VAL A 153 1.56 -13.79 -11.47
C VAL A 153 0.28 -13.18 -12.01
N THR A 154 -0.41 -12.41 -11.18
CA THR A 154 -1.60 -11.67 -11.57
C THR A 154 -1.29 -10.18 -11.71
N ALA A 155 -2.08 -9.45 -12.50
CA ALA A 155 -1.95 -7.99 -12.63
C ALA A 155 -1.98 -7.30 -11.26
N ASP A 156 -2.82 -7.77 -10.33
CA ASP A 156 -2.88 -7.25 -8.96
C ASP A 156 -1.58 -7.49 -8.17
N LYS A 157 -0.96 -8.67 -8.30
CA LYS A 157 0.33 -8.96 -7.66
C LYS A 157 1.42 -8.04 -8.21
N ILE A 158 1.46 -7.83 -9.53
CA ILE A 158 2.40 -6.90 -10.18
C ILE A 158 2.17 -5.49 -9.68
N ALA A 159 0.94 -4.98 -9.71
CA ALA A 159 0.60 -3.64 -9.25
C ALA A 159 0.95 -3.41 -7.77
N LYS A 160 0.67 -4.38 -6.89
CA LYS A 160 1.05 -4.33 -5.47
C LYS A 160 2.57 -4.30 -5.28
N ALA A 161 3.31 -5.11 -6.04
CA ALA A 161 4.77 -5.14 -6.00
C ALA A 161 5.36 -3.80 -6.46
N GLN A 162 4.86 -3.23 -7.55
CA GLN A 162 5.26 -1.91 -8.05
C GLN A 162 4.95 -0.80 -7.05
N ALA A 163 3.74 -0.76 -6.50
CA ALA A 163 3.35 0.23 -5.49
C ALA A 163 4.16 0.10 -4.18
N LYS A 164 4.60 -1.11 -3.82
CA LYS A 164 5.52 -1.32 -2.70
C LYS A 164 6.91 -0.78 -3.03
N ALA A 165 7.45 -1.12 -4.20
CA ALA A 165 8.76 -0.65 -4.63
C ALA A 165 8.83 0.88 -4.70
N GLU A 166 7.79 1.55 -5.21
CA GLU A 166 7.72 3.01 -5.23
C GLU A 166 7.69 3.63 -3.82
N ARG A 167 6.93 3.01 -2.89
CA ARG A 167 6.89 3.47 -1.49
C ARG A 167 8.24 3.31 -0.82
N ASP A 168 8.90 2.17 -1.03
CA ASP A 168 10.21 1.91 -0.47
C ASP A 168 11.28 2.85 -1.06
N ALA A 169 11.22 3.14 -2.36
CA ALA A 169 12.08 4.12 -3.02
C ALA A 169 11.88 5.55 -2.46
N LYS A 170 10.63 6.01 -2.33
CA LYS A 170 10.32 7.32 -1.72
C LYS A 170 10.77 7.41 -0.27
N LYS A 171 10.63 6.31 0.49
CA LYS A 171 11.11 6.23 1.88
C LYS A 171 12.63 6.31 1.94
N ALA A 172 13.33 5.59 1.07
CA ALA A 172 14.79 5.62 0.98
C ALA A 172 15.30 7.02 0.60
N GLU A 173 14.67 7.67 -0.38
CA GLU A 173 14.99 9.05 -0.79
C GLU A 173 14.80 10.03 0.37
N ARG A 174 13.68 9.92 1.13
CA ARG A 174 13.45 10.76 2.30
C ARG A 174 14.53 10.57 3.36
N ILE A 175 14.89 9.31 3.68
CA ILE A 175 15.95 9.01 4.64
C ILE A 175 17.30 9.55 4.15
N ALA A 176 17.60 9.43 2.87
CA ALA A 176 18.82 9.99 2.30
C ALA A 176 18.87 11.52 2.41
N LYS A 177 17.76 12.22 2.12
CA LYS A 177 17.64 13.68 2.31
C LYS A 177 17.78 14.09 3.77
N GLU A 178 17.15 13.35 4.69
CA GLU A 178 17.29 13.61 6.12
C GLU A 178 18.74 13.47 6.59
N LYS A 179 19.42 12.37 6.20
CA LYS A 179 20.84 12.15 6.49
C LYS A 179 21.75 13.23 5.89
N ALA A 180 21.53 13.59 4.63
CA ALA A 180 22.31 14.64 3.96
C ALA A 180 22.16 16.00 4.62
N SER A 181 20.98 16.31 5.16
CA SER A 181 20.70 17.56 5.86
C SER A 181 21.14 17.57 7.32
N ALA A 182 21.50 16.41 7.90
CA ALA A 182 21.92 16.31 9.29
C ALA A 182 23.22 17.10 9.58
N PRO A 183 23.40 17.59 10.81
CA PRO A 183 24.56 18.40 11.18
C PRO A 183 25.87 17.58 11.31
N THR A 184 25.77 16.26 11.39
CA THR A 184 26.93 15.36 11.53
C THR A 184 27.34 14.75 10.19
N LYS A 185 28.58 14.32 10.07
CA LYS A 185 29.11 13.60 8.90
C LYS A 185 28.45 12.21 8.73
N SER A 186 28.10 11.55 9.83
CA SER A 186 27.40 10.24 9.82
C SER A 186 25.94 10.32 9.39
N GLY A 187 25.36 11.52 9.34
CA GLY A 187 23.93 11.71 9.08
C GLY A 187 23.05 11.53 10.32
N GLU A 188 23.64 11.57 11.50
CA GLU A 188 22.95 11.49 12.78
C GLU A 188 22.51 12.87 13.27
N PHE A 189 21.51 12.90 14.15
CA PHE A 189 21.04 14.12 14.79
C PHE A 189 21.84 14.42 16.05
N LEU A 190 21.94 15.69 16.43
CA LEU A 190 22.53 16.09 17.70
C LEU A 190 21.44 16.15 18.78
N TYR A 191 21.78 15.65 19.97
CA TYR A 191 20.89 15.59 21.12
C TYR A 191 21.55 16.33 22.30
N PHE A 192 20.83 17.30 22.87
CA PHE A 192 21.30 18.06 24.03
C PHE A 192 20.27 17.98 25.15
N LYS A 193 20.70 17.75 26.35
CA LYS A 193 19.85 17.85 27.55
C LYS A 193 19.78 19.29 28.00
N ASP A 194 18.57 19.85 28.08
CA ASP A 194 18.29 21.17 28.66
C ASP A 194 17.32 20.95 29.83
N GLY A 195 17.83 20.79 31.01
CA GLY A 195 17.08 20.42 32.21
C GLY A 195 16.31 19.10 32.02
N ARG A 196 14.96 19.16 32.00
CA ARG A 196 14.08 17.99 31.83
C ARG A 196 13.81 17.67 30.36
N TYR A 197 14.21 18.51 29.42
CA TYR A 197 13.91 18.37 28.01
C TYR A 197 15.15 17.91 27.24
N THR A 198 14.92 17.12 26.19
CA THR A 198 15.98 16.79 25.23
C THR A 198 15.73 17.59 23.96
N GLN A 199 16.60 18.54 23.67
CA GLN A 199 16.60 19.27 22.40
C GLN A 199 17.23 18.41 21.32
N VAL A 200 16.58 18.33 20.14
CA VAL A 200 17.04 17.55 18.99
C VAL A 200 17.30 18.49 17.82
N ILE A 201 18.53 18.51 17.34
CA ILE A 201 18.94 19.25 16.16
C ILE A 201 19.04 18.29 14.98
N LYS A 202 18.08 18.37 14.07
CA LYS A 202 17.93 17.43 12.95
C LYS A 202 18.62 17.88 11.67
N THR A 203 18.83 19.17 11.50
CA THR A 203 19.41 19.71 10.27
C THR A 203 20.56 20.63 10.54
N GLU A 204 21.47 20.74 9.59
CA GLU A 204 22.58 21.71 9.64
C GLU A 204 22.08 23.15 9.80
N ARG A 205 21.01 23.53 9.09
CA ARG A 205 20.40 24.86 9.20
C ARG A 205 19.96 25.15 10.64
N THR A 206 19.33 24.16 11.29
CA THR A 206 18.92 24.28 12.69
C THR A 206 20.13 24.36 13.61
N ALA A 207 21.18 23.58 13.35
CA ALA A 207 22.44 23.62 14.12
C ALA A 207 23.09 25.02 14.06
N VAL A 208 23.22 25.58 12.86
CA VAL A 208 23.77 26.93 12.69
C VAL A 208 22.88 27.96 13.37
N THR A 209 21.55 27.87 13.27
CA THR A 209 20.64 28.80 13.93
C THR A 209 20.76 28.72 15.45
N GLU A 210 20.86 27.51 15.99
CA GLU A 210 21.05 27.31 17.43
C GLU A 210 22.38 27.87 17.91
N TRP A 211 23.46 27.63 17.18
CA TRP A 211 24.78 28.21 17.48
C TRP A 211 24.69 29.75 17.54
N LEU A 212 24.05 30.39 16.58
CA LEU A 212 23.89 31.82 16.52
C LEU A 212 23.04 32.36 17.68
N ASN A 213 21.99 31.67 18.06
CA ASN A 213 21.15 32.04 19.20
C ASN A 213 21.93 31.89 20.53
N ASN A 214 22.63 30.78 20.70
CA ASN A 214 23.45 30.57 21.88
C ASN A 214 24.57 31.61 22.01
N GLN A 215 25.18 31.99 20.89
CA GLN A 215 26.20 33.06 20.89
C GLN A 215 25.61 34.40 21.35
N TYR A 216 24.41 34.76 20.95
CA TYR A 216 23.69 35.92 21.43
C TYR A 216 23.47 35.85 22.95
N TRP A 217 23.02 34.71 23.48
CA TRP A 217 22.80 34.52 24.91
C TRP A 217 24.11 34.53 25.72
N ILE A 218 25.20 33.96 25.23
CA ILE A 218 26.52 33.98 25.86
C ILE A 218 27.01 35.42 26.07
N LEU A 219 26.76 36.29 25.10
CA LEU A 219 27.21 37.67 25.14
C LEU A 219 26.31 38.60 25.99
N ASN A 220 25.02 38.25 26.15
CA ASN A 220 24.01 39.16 26.76
C ASN A 220 23.43 38.60 28.07
N SER A 221 23.69 37.40 28.47
CA SER A 221 23.22 36.81 29.73
C SER A 221 24.15 37.22 30.91
N SER A 222 23.59 37.45 32.06
CA SER A 222 24.33 37.68 33.33
C SER A 222 24.49 36.37 34.15
N ASN A 223 23.88 35.22 33.67
CA ASN A 223 23.95 33.96 34.39
C ASN A 223 25.13 33.11 33.88
N PRO A 224 26.21 32.89 34.71
CA PRO A 224 27.42 32.17 34.31
C PRO A 224 27.14 30.68 33.95
N GLU A 225 26.25 30.01 34.69
CA GLU A 225 25.93 28.60 34.45
C GLU A 225 25.24 28.42 33.09
N SER A 226 24.30 29.32 32.76
CA SER A 226 23.64 29.33 31.48
C SER A 226 24.59 29.63 30.32
N GLN A 227 25.55 30.54 30.52
CA GLN A 227 26.58 30.84 29.52
C GLN A 227 27.45 29.61 29.25
N GLU A 228 27.90 28.92 30.31
CA GLU A 228 28.77 27.76 30.18
C GLU A 228 28.07 26.59 29.47
N SER A 229 26.82 26.29 29.83
CA SER A 229 26.02 25.28 29.14
C SER A 229 25.91 25.56 27.63
N LYS A 230 25.66 26.82 27.26
CA LYS A 230 25.51 27.23 25.85
C LYS A 230 26.82 27.22 25.07
N LYS A 231 27.95 27.50 25.73
CA LYS A 231 29.29 27.33 25.14
C LYS A 231 29.56 25.88 24.79
N GLN A 232 29.27 24.94 25.69
CA GLN A 232 29.45 23.52 25.46
C GLN A 232 28.60 23.04 24.24
N VAL A 233 27.34 23.46 24.15
CA VAL A 233 26.47 23.16 22.98
C VAL A 233 27.08 23.73 21.71
N ASN A 234 27.59 24.95 21.73
CA ASN A 234 28.21 25.59 20.58
C ASN A 234 29.51 24.89 20.13
N GLU A 235 30.31 24.41 21.07
CA GLU A 235 31.51 23.60 20.76
C GLU A 235 31.14 22.30 20.05
N ILE A 236 30.17 21.57 20.58
CA ILE A 236 29.68 20.31 19.96
C ILE A 236 29.13 20.57 18.56
N ILE A 237 28.32 21.62 18.35
CA ILE A 237 27.80 22.00 17.03
C ILE A 237 28.96 22.33 16.07
N CYS A 238 29.93 23.15 16.54
CA CYS A 238 31.06 23.56 15.72
C CYS A 238 31.94 22.36 15.34
N GLN A 239 32.24 21.46 16.29
CA GLN A 239 32.98 20.24 16.01
C GLN A 239 32.34 19.35 14.97
N ASN A 240 31.02 19.06 15.11
CA ASN A 240 30.30 18.21 14.16
C ASN A 240 30.23 18.83 12.77
N LEU A 241 30.04 20.15 12.68
CA LEU A 241 30.05 20.85 11.39
C LEU A 241 31.48 20.85 10.78
N ALA A 242 32.52 21.01 11.57
CA ALA A 242 33.91 20.93 11.11
C ALA A 242 34.24 19.56 10.53
N GLU A 243 33.86 18.48 11.23
CA GLU A 243 33.99 17.10 10.75
C GLU A 243 33.21 16.83 9.48
N LYS A 244 31.97 17.34 9.40
CA LYS A 244 31.12 17.20 8.22
C LYS A 244 31.74 17.83 6.99
N TYR A 245 32.34 19.00 7.13
CA TYR A 245 32.94 19.74 6.01
C TYR A 245 34.43 19.41 5.80
N GLY A 246 35.03 18.63 6.64
CA GLY A 246 36.47 18.29 6.57
C GLY A 246 37.38 19.49 6.78
N VAL A 247 36.96 20.45 7.62
CA VAL A 247 37.72 21.64 7.99
C VAL A 247 38.17 21.57 9.45
N SER A 248 39.17 22.42 9.85
CA SER A 248 39.53 22.49 11.27
C SER A 248 38.42 23.17 12.08
N PHE A 249 38.42 22.89 13.42
CA PHE A 249 37.51 23.54 14.35
C PHE A 249 37.61 25.07 14.27
N ASP A 250 38.84 25.61 14.23
CA ASP A 250 39.06 27.07 14.16
C ASP A 250 38.54 27.69 12.85
N GLN A 251 38.69 26.97 11.74
CA GLN A 251 38.11 27.43 10.47
C GLN A 251 36.57 27.46 10.51
N GLN A 252 35.95 26.42 11.08
CA GLN A 252 34.49 26.36 11.22
C GLN A 252 33.98 27.42 12.20
N LEU A 253 34.68 27.63 13.29
CA LEU A 253 34.37 28.68 14.29
C LEU A 253 34.36 30.08 13.63
N LYS A 254 35.41 30.40 12.88
CA LYS A 254 35.46 31.66 12.11
C LYS A 254 34.30 31.85 11.14
N ILE A 255 33.88 30.77 10.48
CA ILE A 255 32.71 30.80 9.59
C ILE A 255 31.41 31.17 10.37
N LEU A 256 31.21 30.53 11.54
CA LEU A 256 30.03 30.77 12.38
C LEU A 256 30.07 32.18 13.01
N GLU A 257 31.21 32.65 13.50
CA GLU A 257 31.41 34.01 14.02
C GLU A 257 31.12 35.08 12.93
N ASN A 258 31.61 34.87 11.71
CA ASN A 258 31.29 35.76 10.57
C ASN A 258 29.81 35.78 10.24
N LYS A 259 29.11 34.64 10.33
CA LYS A 259 27.65 34.59 10.17
C LYS A 259 26.94 35.36 11.31
N TYR A 260 27.43 35.26 12.55
CA TYR A 260 26.89 35.99 13.69
C TYR A 260 27.02 37.52 13.51
N LYS A 261 28.23 38.01 13.14
CA LYS A 261 28.48 39.43 12.87
C LYS A 261 27.57 39.97 11.77
N LYS A 262 27.36 39.24 10.69
CA LYS A 262 26.46 39.62 9.61
C LYS A 262 24.97 39.68 10.03
N ARG A 263 24.58 38.87 11.04
CA ARG A 263 23.21 38.88 11.57
C ARG A 263 22.95 40.11 12.50
N GLY A 264 23.96 40.51 13.25
CA GLY A 264 23.86 41.70 14.14
C GLY A 264 23.81 43.04 13.42
N ASN A 265 24.17 43.08 12.12
CA ASN A 265 24.15 44.28 11.30
C ASN A 265 22.84 44.41 10.48
N ARG A 266 21.82 43.63 10.77
CA ARG A 266 20.47 43.73 10.21
C ARG A 266 19.47 44.08 11.29
#